data_8db9b712d731285d3f4d9d7521d79d39
#
_entry.id   8db9b712d731285d3f4d9d7521d79d39
#
_cell.length_a   1.000
_cell.length_b   1.000
_cell.length_c   1.000
_cell.angle_alpha   90.00
_cell.angle_beta   90.00
_cell.angle_gamma   90.00
#
_symmetry.space_group_name_H-M   'P 1'
#
loop_
_entity.id
_entity.type
_entity.pdbx_description
1 polymer ?
#
loop_
_entity_poly.entity_id
_entity_poly.type
_entity_poly.pdbx_seq_one_letter_code
_entity_poly.pdbx_strand_id
1 'polypeptide(L)'
;ILLMNINAVPGAVTLIFKSAFTPMAGVGGFAGATVKEAMRYGIARGLYSNDAGTGYGIVAHAAGITDHPVRQSSWGWGEVFLDTIIVCSVTALSLILTNSYIDYPNVTSAQLTTVAFKVAYGNIGGYFLSLAITVFAWTTIIGMYYSCAKSVNYAFGDSNANKIATPIYMVYYMLPCLLFYNIKADLLWAATDLLSAVYVIVTLIFIYSKRKEIMRLYNDFWDRFIPALKRG
;
A
#
# COMPACT_ATOMS: atom_id res chain seq x y z
N ILE A 1 -1.38 21.03 -5.99
CA ILE A 1 0.02 21.33 -5.63
C ILE A 1 0.92 21.18 -6.85
N LEU A 2 0.98 19.98 -7.48
CA LEU A 2 1.84 19.69 -8.63
C LEU A 2 1.61 20.64 -9.81
N LEU A 3 0.36 20.83 -10.22
CA LEU A 3 0.02 21.70 -11.34
C LEU A 3 0.34 23.18 -11.05
N MET A 4 0.20 23.62 -9.81
CA MET A 4 0.55 24.98 -9.39
C MET A 4 2.06 25.23 -9.38
N ASN A 5 2.85 24.18 -9.18
CA ASN A 5 4.31 24.24 -9.09
C ASN A 5 5.01 23.44 -10.20
N ILE A 6 4.40 23.37 -11.38
CA ILE A 6 4.85 22.49 -12.47
C ILE A 6 6.31 22.71 -12.87
N ASN A 7 6.78 23.97 -12.80
CA ASN A 7 8.17 24.32 -13.09
C ASN A 7 9.18 23.79 -12.05
N ALA A 8 8.74 23.54 -10.82
CA ALA A 8 9.57 23.01 -9.75
C ALA A 8 9.56 21.46 -9.68
N VAL A 9 8.60 20.81 -10.35
CA VAL A 9 8.47 19.35 -10.36
C VAL A 9 9.74 18.63 -10.86
N PRO A 10 10.39 19.04 -11.99
CA PRO A 10 11.63 18.40 -12.43
C PRO A 10 12.76 18.47 -11.40
N GLY A 11 12.88 19.61 -10.70
CA GLY A 11 13.83 19.78 -9.60
C GLY A 11 13.54 18.84 -8.43
N ALA A 12 12.28 18.71 -8.04
CA ALA A 12 11.86 17.79 -6.97
C ALA A 12 12.12 16.31 -7.35
N VAL A 13 11.84 15.90 -8.58
CA VAL A 13 12.17 14.55 -9.08
C VAL A 13 13.68 14.32 -9.06
N THR A 14 14.46 15.27 -9.54
CA THR A 14 15.94 15.21 -9.51
C THR A 14 16.45 15.09 -8.07
N LEU A 15 15.84 15.80 -7.11
CA LEU A 15 16.19 15.71 -5.70
C LEU A 15 15.95 14.31 -5.14
N ILE A 16 14.80 13.67 -5.48
CA ILE A 16 14.50 12.30 -5.06
C ILE A 16 15.59 11.34 -5.55
N PHE A 17 15.89 11.34 -6.86
CA PHE A 17 16.89 10.45 -7.43
C PHE A 17 18.28 10.71 -6.88
N LYS A 18 18.69 11.96 -6.79
CA LYS A 18 19.99 12.35 -6.24
C LYS A 18 20.13 11.92 -4.78
N SER A 19 19.10 12.13 -3.97
CA SER A 19 19.11 11.78 -2.55
C SER A 19 19.09 10.26 -2.32
N ALA A 20 18.45 9.49 -3.20
CA ALA A 20 18.43 8.04 -3.11
C ALA A 20 19.81 7.38 -3.25
N PHE A 21 20.73 8.02 -3.98
CA PHE A 21 22.06 7.48 -4.28
C PHE A 21 23.23 8.27 -3.66
N THR A 22 22.94 9.34 -2.92
CA THR A 22 23.97 10.16 -2.28
C THR A 22 23.81 10.07 -0.76
N PRO A 23 24.93 9.90 0.01
CA PRO A 23 24.87 10.05 1.46
C PRO A 23 24.34 11.44 1.82
N MET A 24 23.27 11.51 2.59
CA MET A 24 22.52 12.74 2.91
C MET A 24 23.27 13.68 3.87
N ALA A 25 24.58 13.84 3.74
CA ALA A 25 25.37 14.74 4.58
C ALA A 25 25.11 16.23 4.35
N GLY A 26 24.23 16.62 3.43
CA GLY A 26 24.06 18.02 3.03
C GLY A 26 22.66 18.58 2.99
N VAL A 27 21.59 17.79 3.22
CA VAL A 27 20.22 18.31 3.19
C VAL A 27 19.64 18.24 4.60
N GLY A 28 19.43 19.39 5.19
CA GLY A 28 19.06 19.59 6.59
C GLY A 28 17.93 18.68 7.08
N GLY A 29 18.13 18.03 8.21
CA GLY A 29 17.13 17.30 8.98
C GLY A 29 17.22 15.77 8.96
N PHE A 30 17.82 15.16 7.95
CA PHE A 30 18.07 13.71 7.90
C PHE A 30 19.55 13.36 8.06
N ALA A 31 20.22 13.99 9.04
CA ALA A 31 21.58 13.68 9.38
C ALA A 31 21.69 12.21 9.81
N GLY A 32 22.31 11.39 8.97
CA GLY A 32 22.62 9.99 9.27
C GLY A 32 21.87 8.92 8.48
N ALA A 33 20.89 9.26 7.64
CA ALA A 33 20.26 8.27 6.77
C ALA A 33 21.24 7.79 5.70
N THR A 34 21.62 6.53 5.78
CA THR A 34 22.49 5.89 4.78
C THR A 34 21.65 5.44 3.58
N VAL A 35 22.27 5.23 2.41
CA VAL A 35 21.62 4.61 1.26
C VAL A 35 20.95 3.30 1.66
N LYS A 36 21.58 2.52 2.55
CA LYS A 36 21.01 1.27 3.09
C LYS A 36 19.69 1.50 3.82
N GLU A 37 19.60 2.55 4.64
CA GLU A 37 18.36 2.87 5.37
C GLU A 37 17.28 3.38 4.42
N ALA A 38 17.62 4.25 3.48
CA ALA A 38 16.69 4.71 2.45
C ALA A 38 16.12 3.54 1.63
N MET A 39 16.97 2.59 1.22
CA MET A 39 16.52 1.37 0.54
C MET A 39 15.65 0.50 1.45
N ARG A 40 16.04 0.29 2.70
CA ARG A 40 15.28 -0.51 3.66
C ARG A 40 13.86 0.05 3.84
N TYR A 41 13.74 1.34 4.15
CA TYR A 41 12.44 1.97 4.35
C TYR A 41 11.64 2.06 3.04
N GLY A 42 12.27 2.38 1.93
CA GLY A 42 11.60 2.44 0.62
C GLY A 42 11.01 1.09 0.21
N ILE A 43 11.78 0.01 0.33
CA ILE A 43 11.32 -1.35 0.02
C ILE A 43 10.21 -1.76 1.00
N ALA A 44 10.41 -1.61 2.31
CA ALA A 44 9.45 -2.01 3.31
C ALA A 44 8.09 -1.28 3.14
N ARG A 45 8.14 0.04 2.93
CA ARG A 45 6.90 0.83 2.76
C ARG A 45 6.23 0.58 1.41
N GLY A 46 7.00 0.39 0.33
CA GLY A 46 6.45 0.03 -0.98
C GLY A 46 5.77 -1.35 -0.98
N LEU A 47 6.39 -2.36 -0.39
CA LEU A 47 5.78 -3.68 -0.23
C LEU A 47 4.51 -3.62 0.61
N TYR A 48 4.51 -2.82 1.67
CA TYR A 48 3.35 -2.65 2.55
C TYR A 48 2.20 -1.92 1.83
N SER A 49 2.49 -0.83 1.12
CA SER A 49 1.49 -0.05 0.37
C SER A 49 0.78 -0.88 -0.70
N ASN A 50 1.53 -1.76 -1.36
CA ASN A 50 1.02 -2.61 -2.44
C ASN A 50 0.38 -3.91 -1.96
N ASP A 51 0.34 -4.16 -0.65
CA ASP A 51 -0.04 -5.47 -0.10
C ASP A 51 0.75 -6.65 -0.72
N ALA A 52 1.98 -6.38 -1.18
CA ALA A 52 2.78 -7.34 -1.92
C ALA A 52 3.18 -8.54 -1.06
N GLY A 53 2.72 -9.72 -1.45
CA GLY A 53 2.98 -10.97 -0.73
C GLY A 53 2.10 -11.20 0.50
N THR A 54 1.14 -10.33 0.80
CA THR A 54 0.23 -10.50 1.95
C THR A 54 -0.86 -11.54 1.72
N GLY A 55 -1.24 -11.75 0.46
CA GLY A 55 -2.34 -12.62 0.08
C GLY A 55 -3.73 -11.94 0.08
N TYR A 56 -3.87 -10.74 0.61
CA TYR A 56 -5.16 -10.02 0.62
C TYR A 56 -5.69 -9.76 -0.80
N GLY A 57 -4.86 -9.25 -1.69
CA GLY A 57 -5.20 -9.01 -3.08
C GLY A 57 -5.66 -10.27 -3.80
N ILE A 58 -5.05 -11.43 -3.51
CA ILE A 58 -5.44 -12.72 -4.10
C ILE A 58 -6.89 -13.06 -3.76
N VAL A 59 -7.31 -12.87 -2.50
CA VAL A 59 -8.68 -13.13 -2.06
C VAL A 59 -9.68 -12.19 -2.72
N ALA A 60 -9.33 -10.90 -2.85
CA ALA A 60 -10.18 -9.92 -3.53
C ALA A 60 -10.35 -10.24 -5.02
N HIS A 61 -9.25 -10.53 -5.72
CA HIS A 61 -9.28 -10.90 -7.13
C HIS A 61 -9.99 -12.23 -7.40
N ALA A 62 -9.90 -13.18 -6.48
CA ALA A 62 -10.60 -14.46 -6.62
C ALA A 62 -12.14 -14.34 -6.61
N ALA A 63 -12.68 -13.23 -6.10
CA ALA A 63 -14.11 -12.94 -6.13
C ALA A 63 -14.58 -12.32 -7.45
N GLY A 64 -13.66 -11.88 -8.30
CA GLY A 64 -13.99 -11.28 -9.60
C GLY A 64 -14.59 -12.30 -10.57
N ILE A 65 -15.68 -11.92 -11.24
CA ILE A 65 -16.26 -12.72 -12.31
C ILE A 65 -15.44 -12.46 -13.58
N THR A 66 -14.76 -13.49 -14.06
CA THR A 66 -13.87 -13.39 -15.22
C THR A 66 -13.91 -14.67 -16.03
N ASP A 67 -13.69 -14.54 -17.32
CA ASP A 67 -13.60 -15.62 -18.28
C ASP A 67 -12.25 -16.37 -18.24
N HIS A 68 -11.19 -15.73 -17.71
CA HIS A 68 -9.89 -16.37 -17.52
C HIS A 68 -9.12 -15.79 -16.32
N PRO A 69 -8.52 -16.62 -15.44
CA PRO A 69 -7.83 -16.15 -14.23
C PRO A 69 -6.70 -15.17 -14.51
N VAL A 70 -5.94 -15.36 -15.59
CA VAL A 70 -4.82 -14.46 -15.97
C VAL A 70 -5.33 -13.07 -16.33
N ARG A 71 -6.52 -12.96 -16.93
CA ARG A 71 -7.14 -11.67 -17.23
C ARG A 71 -7.44 -10.89 -15.96
N GLN A 72 -7.96 -11.55 -14.93
CA GLN A 72 -8.20 -10.92 -13.63
C GLN A 72 -6.88 -10.55 -12.93
N SER A 73 -5.87 -11.42 -12.96
CA SER A 73 -4.58 -11.15 -12.32
C SER A 73 -3.82 -9.97 -12.94
N SER A 74 -4.12 -9.61 -14.20
CA SER A 74 -3.53 -8.44 -14.85
C SER A 74 -3.92 -7.12 -14.17
N TRP A 75 -5.08 -7.07 -13.50
CA TRP A 75 -5.49 -5.90 -12.71
C TRP A 75 -4.57 -5.67 -11.51
N GLY A 76 -4.07 -6.73 -10.86
CA GLY A 76 -3.12 -6.61 -9.78
C GLY A 76 -1.85 -5.85 -10.17
N TRP A 77 -1.35 -6.05 -11.40
CA TRP A 77 -0.25 -5.22 -11.92
C TRP A 77 -0.64 -3.75 -12.07
N GLY A 78 -1.84 -3.49 -12.60
CA GLY A 78 -2.35 -2.12 -12.77
C GLY A 78 -2.53 -1.39 -11.43
N GLU A 79 -3.05 -2.07 -10.42
CA GLU A 79 -3.21 -1.54 -9.06
C GLU A 79 -1.88 -1.14 -8.43
N VAL A 80 -0.89 -2.04 -8.49
CA VAL A 80 0.46 -1.77 -7.96
C VAL A 80 1.11 -0.59 -8.70
N PHE A 81 0.94 -0.50 -10.01
CA PHE A 81 1.45 0.62 -10.81
C PHE A 81 0.79 1.96 -10.38
N LEU A 82 -0.53 1.98 -10.26
CA LEU A 82 -1.28 3.16 -9.84
C LEU A 82 -0.88 3.60 -8.43
N ASP A 83 -0.81 2.68 -7.49
CA ASP A 83 -0.43 2.98 -6.11
C ASP A 83 1.01 3.50 -6.02
N THR A 84 1.98 2.74 -6.52
CA THR A 84 3.40 3.05 -6.33
C THR A 84 3.85 4.22 -7.20
N ILE A 85 3.53 4.19 -8.50
CA ILE A 85 4.06 5.18 -9.44
C ILE A 85 3.24 6.47 -9.42
N ILE A 86 1.92 6.41 -9.30
CA ILE A 86 1.09 7.60 -9.35
C ILE A 86 0.85 8.15 -7.94
N VAL A 87 0.20 7.39 -7.05
CA VAL A 87 -0.24 7.92 -5.74
C VAL A 87 0.94 8.25 -4.84
N CYS A 88 1.90 7.33 -4.69
CA CYS A 88 3.07 7.58 -3.86
C CYS A 88 3.95 8.72 -4.41
N SER A 89 4.12 8.81 -5.74
CA SER A 89 4.89 9.91 -6.35
C SER A 89 4.22 11.25 -6.16
N VAL A 90 2.89 11.33 -6.34
CA VAL A 90 2.12 12.57 -6.10
C VAL A 90 2.26 13.01 -4.64
N THR A 91 2.18 12.09 -3.70
CA THR A 91 2.35 12.38 -2.27
C THR A 91 3.76 12.89 -1.97
N ALA A 92 4.79 12.17 -2.42
CA ALA A 92 6.19 12.54 -2.21
C ALA A 92 6.52 13.91 -2.82
N LEU A 93 6.13 14.15 -4.06
CA LEU A 93 6.31 15.44 -4.72
C LEU A 93 5.57 16.57 -4.01
N SER A 94 4.37 16.31 -3.49
CA SER A 94 3.62 17.31 -2.71
C SER A 94 4.37 17.72 -1.44
N LEU A 95 4.98 16.78 -0.73
CA LEU A 95 5.79 17.05 0.46
C LEU A 95 7.04 17.87 0.13
N ILE A 96 7.71 17.54 -0.98
CA ILE A 96 8.94 18.22 -1.42
C ILE A 96 8.62 19.64 -1.90
N LEU A 97 7.61 19.81 -2.73
CA LEU A 97 7.25 21.11 -3.28
C LEU A 97 6.72 22.10 -2.23
N THR A 98 6.18 21.61 -1.13
CA THR A 98 5.74 22.45 0.00
C THR A 98 6.81 22.61 1.08
N ASN A 99 7.98 21.99 0.94
CA ASN A 99 9.04 21.93 1.96
C ASN A 99 8.58 21.43 3.34
N SER A 100 7.41 20.79 3.41
CA SER A 100 6.80 20.39 4.69
C SER A 100 7.64 19.43 5.50
N TYR A 101 8.47 18.60 4.86
CA TYR A 101 9.38 17.67 5.52
C TYR A 101 10.58 18.37 6.20
N ILE A 102 10.92 19.60 5.80
CA ILE A 102 11.97 20.43 6.39
C ILE A 102 11.38 21.32 7.48
N ASP A 103 10.28 22.00 7.17
CA ASP A 103 9.69 23.01 8.05
C ASP A 103 8.99 22.40 9.28
N TYR A 104 8.58 21.12 9.19
CA TYR A 104 7.86 20.43 10.25
C TYR A 104 8.53 19.09 10.62
N PRO A 105 9.77 19.08 11.12
CA PRO A 105 10.56 17.86 11.35
C PRO A 105 9.99 16.95 12.44
N ASN A 106 9.14 17.47 13.33
CA ASN A 106 8.49 16.71 14.40
C ASN A 106 7.17 16.09 14.00
N VAL A 107 6.68 16.38 12.79
CA VAL A 107 5.42 15.85 12.26
C VAL A 107 5.73 14.69 11.33
N THR A 108 5.07 13.56 11.55
CA THR A 108 5.36 12.32 10.80
C THR A 108 4.09 11.72 10.19
N SER A 109 4.28 10.77 9.28
CA SER A 109 3.17 9.97 8.69
C SER A 109 2.09 10.81 8.00
N ALA A 110 0.84 10.44 8.15
CA ALA A 110 -0.32 11.09 7.54
C ALA A 110 -0.49 12.56 7.95
N GLN A 111 -0.03 12.92 9.16
CA GLN A 111 -0.07 14.30 9.63
C GLN A 111 0.82 15.21 8.77
N LEU A 112 1.99 14.74 8.34
CA LEU A 112 2.89 15.52 7.49
C LEU A 112 2.24 15.83 6.12
N THR A 113 1.56 14.85 5.54
CA THR A 113 0.81 15.07 4.30
C THR A 113 -0.32 16.09 4.50
N THR A 114 -1.02 16.03 5.65
CA THR A 114 -2.07 17.00 5.99
C THR A 114 -1.49 18.41 6.12
N VAL A 115 -0.32 18.56 6.72
CA VAL A 115 0.40 19.84 6.80
C VAL A 115 0.76 20.35 5.40
N ALA A 116 1.27 19.51 4.51
CA ALA A 116 1.61 19.89 3.14
C ALA A 116 0.40 20.45 2.37
N PHE A 117 -0.76 19.81 2.51
CA PHE A 117 -1.99 20.31 1.92
C PHE A 117 -2.49 21.61 2.58
N LYS A 118 -2.28 21.75 3.90
CA LYS A 118 -2.60 22.98 4.62
C LYS A 118 -1.68 24.12 4.21
N VAL A 119 -0.41 23.88 3.99
CA VAL A 119 0.55 24.88 3.47
C VAL A 119 0.14 25.34 2.06
N ALA A 120 -0.27 24.41 1.20
CA ALA A 120 -0.61 24.73 -0.18
C ALA A 120 -1.98 25.41 -0.37
N TYR A 121 -2.99 25.04 0.42
CA TYR A 121 -4.39 25.45 0.23
C TYR A 121 -5.04 26.03 1.49
N GLY A 122 -4.26 26.31 2.53
CA GLY A 122 -4.79 26.78 3.82
C GLY A 122 -5.59 25.70 4.55
N ASN A 123 -6.47 26.09 5.44
CA ASN A 123 -7.26 25.17 6.26
C ASN A 123 -8.17 24.25 5.43
N ILE A 124 -8.65 24.70 4.28
CA ILE A 124 -9.50 23.90 3.38
C ILE A 124 -8.73 22.67 2.88
N GLY A 125 -7.45 22.83 2.51
CA GLY A 125 -6.59 21.72 2.10
C GLY A 125 -6.41 20.68 3.21
N GLY A 126 -6.23 21.13 4.45
CA GLY A 126 -6.15 20.24 5.60
C GLY A 126 -7.43 19.44 5.83
N TYR A 127 -8.59 20.09 5.80
CA TYR A 127 -9.90 19.41 5.95
C TYR A 127 -10.17 18.42 4.81
N PHE A 128 -9.89 18.83 3.58
CA PHE A 128 -10.03 17.95 2.41
C PHE A 128 -9.21 16.65 2.57
N LEU A 129 -7.94 16.79 2.92
CA LEU A 129 -7.09 15.62 3.07
C LEU A 129 -7.49 14.77 4.28
N SER A 130 -7.89 15.36 5.40
CA SER A 130 -8.38 14.62 6.55
C SER A 130 -9.62 13.79 6.21
N LEU A 131 -10.54 14.36 5.44
CA LEU A 131 -11.70 13.63 4.94
C LEU A 131 -11.29 12.49 4.00
N ALA A 132 -10.38 12.75 3.05
CA ALA A 132 -9.88 11.74 2.13
C ALA A 132 -9.20 10.56 2.86
N ILE A 133 -8.34 10.83 3.83
CA ILE A 133 -7.70 9.79 4.66
C ILE A 133 -8.75 8.98 5.43
N THR A 134 -9.77 9.62 5.96
CA THR A 134 -10.87 8.94 6.67
C THR A 134 -11.62 7.99 5.75
N VAL A 135 -11.93 8.42 4.52
CA VAL A 135 -12.59 7.58 3.50
C VAL A 135 -11.69 6.40 3.10
N PHE A 136 -10.39 6.64 2.89
CA PHE A 136 -9.45 5.56 2.57
C PHE A 136 -9.30 4.56 3.71
N ALA A 137 -9.22 5.01 4.95
CA ALA A 137 -9.20 4.12 6.12
C ALA A 137 -10.48 3.27 6.19
N TRP A 138 -11.63 3.87 5.95
CA TRP A 138 -12.92 3.17 5.91
C TRP A 138 -12.97 2.09 4.84
N THR A 139 -12.57 2.40 3.60
CA THR A 139 -12.54 1.43 2.50
C THR A 139 -11.55 0.30 2.76
N THR A 140 -10.41 0.59 3.37
CA THR A 140 -9.41 -0.41 3.78
C THR A 140 -9.99 -1.38 4.81
N ILE A 141 -10.69 -0.89 5.84
CA ILE A 141 -11.33 -1.72 6.85
C ILE A 141 -12.37 -2.67 6.21
N ILE A 142 -13.18 -2.17 5.27
CA ILE A 142 -14.17 -2.98 4.54
C ILE A 142 -13.48 -4.07 3.71
N GLY A 143 -12.42 -3.73 2.97
CA GLY A 143 -11.69 -4.68 2.13
C GLY A 143 -11.02 -5.79 2.95
N MET A 144 -10.40 -5.42 4.07
CA MET A 144 -9.79 -6.39 4.97
C MET A 144 -10.83 -7.26 5.67
N TYR A 145 -11.98 -6.70 6.07
CA TYR A 145 -13.08 -7.49 6.60
C TYR A 145 -13.57 -8.54 5.60
N TYR A 146 -13.74 -8.14 4.34
CA TYR A 146 -14.13 -9.06 3.28
C TYR A 146 -13.16 -10.24 3.14
N SER A 147 -11.86 -9.96 3.10
CA SER A 147 -10.81 -10.99 2.99
C SER A 147 -10.79 -11.92 4.21
N CYS A 148 -10.97 -11.36 5.41
CA CYS A 148 -11.09 -12.14 6.65
C CYS A 148 -12.32 -13.06 6.60
N ALA A 149 -13.48 -12.55 6.28
CA ALA A 149 -14.74 -13.32 6.21
C ALA A 149 -14.63 -14.47 5.19
N LYS A 150 -14.04 -14.23 4.03
CA LYS A 150 -13.79 -15.28 3.03
C LYS A 150 -12.82 -16.36 3.52
N SER A 151 -11.75 -15.96 4.21
CA SER A 151 -10.77 -16.88 4.78
C SER A 151 -11.39 -17.77 5.87
N VAL A 152 -12.22 -17.18 6.74
CA VAL A 152 -12.93 -17.91 7.78
C VAL A 152 -13.95 -18.89 7.18
N ASN A 153 -14.70 -18.47 6.15
CA ASN A 153 -15.63 -19.36 5.44
C ASN A 153 -14.91 -20.54 4.79
N TYR A 154 -13.75 -20.30 4.21
CA TYR A 154 -12.94 -21.36 3.62
C TYR A 154 -12.47 -22.37 4.68
N ALA A 155 -12.05 -21.90 5.86
CA ALA A 155 -11.49 -22.74 6.91
C ALA A 155 -12.57 -23.54 7.69
N PHE A 156 -13.74 -22.96 7.93
CA PHE A 156 -14.76 -23.49 8.85
C PHE A 156 -16.13 -23.77 8.19
N GLY A 157 -16.26 -23.55 6.89
CA GLY A 157 -17.52 -23.73 6.15
C GLY A 157 -18.53 -22.59 6.39
N ASP A 158 -19.64 -22.64 5.65
CA ASP A 158 -20.59 -21.50 5.51
C ASP A 158 -21.54 -21.28 6.71
N SER A 159 -21.65 -22.21 7.66
CA SER A 159 -22.83 -22.26 8.53
C SER A 159 -22.89 -21.27 9.68
N ASN A 160 -21.77 -21.00 10.37
CA ASN A 160 -21.75 -20.08 11.53
C ASN A 160 -20.49 -19.21 11.60
N ALA A 161 -19.56 -19.40 10.69
CA ALA A 161 -18.25 -18.75 10.72
C ALA A 161 -18.37 -17.22 10.67
N ASN A 162 -19.29 -16.68 9.87
CA ASN A 162 -19.50 -15.23 9.75
C ASN A 162 -20.04 -14.60 11.06
N LYS A 163 -20.86 -15.31 11.80
CA LYS A 163 -21.39 -14.81 13.09
C LYS A 163 -20.31 -14.70 14.15
N ILE A 164 -19.27 -15.53 14.06
CA ILE A 164 -18.14 -15.55 14.98
C ILE A 164 -17.00 -14.66 14.45
N ALA A 165 -16.72 -14.69 13.15
CA ALA A 165 -15.64 -13.93 12.55
C ALA A 165 -15.87 -12.41 12.64
N THR A 166 -17.09 -11.95 12.44
CA THR A 166 -17.42 -10.52 12.48
C THR A 166 -17.07 -9.86 13.82
N PRO A 167 -17.54 -10.35 14.97
CA PRO A 167 -17.17 -9.74 16.25
C PRO A 167 -15.68 -9.89 16.58
N ILE A 168 -15.06 -11.03 16.26
CA ILE A 168 -13.61 -11.22 16.47
C ILE A 168 -12.83 -10.18 15.65
N TYR A 169 -13.19 -10.00 14.40
CA TYR A 169 -12.56 -9.03 13.52
C TYR A 169 -12.74 -7.59 14.02
N MET A 170 -13.96 -7.23 14.43
CA MET A 170 -14.24 -5.91 15.02
C MET A 170 -13.41 -5.66 16.27
N VAL A 171 -13.32 -6.64 17.17
CA VAL A 171 -12.48 -6.54 18.36
C VAL A 171 -11.00 -6.43 17.97
N TYR A 172 -10.53 -7.24 17.01
CA TYR A 172 -9.16 -7.21 16.54
C TYR A 172 -8.76 -5.84 15.96
N TYR A 173 -9.66 -5.16 15.24
CA TYR A 173 -9.37 -3.84 14.67
C TYR A 173 -9.55 -2.69 15.64
N MET A 174 -10.58 -2.73 16.49
CA MET A 174 -10.86 -1.65 17.43
C MET A 174 -9.94 -1.68 18.64
N LEU A 175 -9.60 -2.86 19.13
CA LEU A 175 -8.78 -3.02 20.34
C LEU A 175 -7.39 -2.38 20.22
N PRO A 176 -6.62 -2.59 19.12
CA PRO A 176 -5.36 -1.90 18.91
C PRO A 176 -5.51 -0.37 18.85
N CYS A 177 -6.54 0.15 18.19
CA CYS A 177 -6.78 1.60 18.14
C CYS A 177 -6.99 2.21 19.52
N LEU A 178 -7.66 1.48 20.42
CA LEU A 178 -7.91 1.92 21.80
C LEU A 178 -6.67 1.73 22.70
N LEU A 179 -6.00 0.59 22.59
CA LEU A 179 -4.86 0.25 23.44
C LEU A 179 -3.58 1.00 23.05
N PHE A 180 -3.39 1.24 21.76
CA PHE A 180 -2.14 1.78 21.22
C PHE A 180 -2.25 3.25 20.82
N TYR A 181 -3.30 3.93 21.21
CA TYR A 181 -3.51 5.35 20.94
C TYR A 181 -2.29 6.24 21.30
N ASN A 182 -1.60 5.91 22.40
CA ASN A 182 -0.43 6.67 22.88
C ASN A 182 0.93 6.05 22.47
N ILE A 183 0.95 4.98 21.67
CA ILE A 183 2.20 4.36 21.27
C ILE A 183 2.82 5.15 20.12
N LYS A 184 4.15 5.30 20.16
CA LYS A 184 4.91 5.92 19.08
C LYS A 184 4.71 5.15 17.78
N ALA A 185 4.48 5.87 16.69
CA ALA A 185 4.25 5.29 15.36
C ALA A 185 5.37 4.32 14.92
N ASP A 186 6.62 4.60 15.28
CA ASP A 186 7.78 3.76 14.95
C ASP A 186 7.68 2.35 15.52
N LEU A 187 7.17 2.20 16.76
CA LEU A 187 6.99 0.90 17.39
C LEU A 187 5.86 0.10 16.71
N LEU A 188 4.77 0.79 16.34
CA LEU A 188 3.68 0.18 15.59
C LEU A 188 4.17 -0.31 14.22
N TRP A 189 4.96 0.49 13.52
CA TRP A 189 5.54 0.12 12.25
C TRP A 189 6.50 -1.07 12.37
N ALA A 190 7.35 -1.10 13.40
CA ALA A 190 8.26 -2.23 13.63
C ALA A 190 7.50 -3.53 13.91
N ALA A 191 6.43 -3.48 14.70
CA ALA A 191 5.58 -4.63 14.95
C ALA A 191 4.86 -5.11 13.67
N THR A 192 4.34 -4.18 12.88
CA THR A 192 3.70 -4.47 11.60
C THR A 192 4.67 -5.11 10.61
N ASP A 193 5.91 -4.59 10.50
CA ASP A 193 6.94 -5.14 9.61
C ASP A 193 7.29 -6.59 9.99
N LEU A 194 7.40 -6.88 11.30
CA LEU A 194 7.68 -8.24 11.78
C LEU A 194 6.55 -9.21 11.45
N LEU A 195 5.31 -8.81 11.73
CA LEU A 195 4.13 -9.63 11.41
C LEU A 195 3.99 -9.83 9.90
N SER A 196 4.22 -8.78 9.11
CA SER A 196 4.19 -8.84 7.65
C SER A 196 5.20 -9.83 7.09
N ALA A 197 6.40 -9.89 7.65
CA ALA A 197 7.42 -10.85 7.21
C ALA A 197 6.93 -12.30 7.32
N VAL A 198 6.19 -12.64 8.38
CA VAL A 198 5.69 -14.00 8.61
C VAL A 198 4.72 -14.43 7.51
N TYR A 199 3.69 -13.62 7.23
CA TYR A 199 2.69 -14.03 6.23
C TYR A 199 3.20 -13.88 4.79
N VAL A 200 4.14 -12.98 4.52
CA VAL A 200 4.82 -12.92 3.21
C VAL A 200 5.59 -14.19 2.93
N ILE A 201 6.33 -14.74 3.91
CA ILE A 201 7.04 -16.02 3.76
C ILE A 201 6.07 -17.16 3.43
N VAL A 202 4.96 -17.26 4.16
CA VAL A 202 3.93 -18.29 3.92
C VAL A 202 3.34 -18.16 2.51
N THR A 203 3.03 -16.94 2.08
CA THR A 203 2.48 -16.66 0.73
C THR A 203 3.49 -17.01 -0.36
N LEU A 204 4.77 -16.70 -0.18
CA LEU A 204 5.83 -17.07 -1.14
C LEU A 204 5.98 -18.57 -1.27
N ILE A 205 5.95 -19.32 -0.16
CA ILE A 205 5.97 -20.79 -0.17
C ILE A 205 4.76 -21.32 -0.95
N PHE A 206 3.58 -20.76 -0.73
CA PHE A 206 2.36 -21.15 -1.45
C PHE A 206 2.50 -20.89 -2.95
N ILE A 207 2.91 -19.69 -3.36
CA ILE A 207 3.10 -19.33 -4.78
C ILE A 207 4.13 -20.26 -5.42
N TYR A 208 5.24 -20.51 -4.74
CA TYR A 208 6.28 -21.43 -5.25
C TYR A 208 5.76 -22.86 -5.41
N SER A 209 4.96 -23.35 -4.48
CA SER A 209 4.33 -24.67 -4.57
C SER A 209 3.41 -24.80 -5.78
N LYS A 210 2.70 -23.71 -6.13
CA LYS A 210 1.74 -23.63 -7.24
C LYS A 210 2.35 -23.18 -8.57
N ARG A 211 3.65 -22.96 -8.64
CA ARG A 211 4.31 -22.40 -9.84
C ARG A 211 3.99 -23.11 -11.15
N LYS A 212 3.88 -24.45 -11.12
CA LYS A 212 3.55 -25.25 -12.32
C LYS A 212 2.14 -24.97 -12.83
N GLU A 213 1.19 -24.82 -11.91
CA GLU A 213 -0.20 -24.50 -12.22
C GLU A 213 -0.34 -23.07 -12.76
N ILE A 214 0.35 -22.12 -12.13
CA ILE A 214 0.41 -20.73 -12.58
C ILE A 214 0.96 -20.64 -14.00
N MET A 215 2.08 -21.31 -14.28
CA MET A 215 2.69 -21.31 -15.62
C MET A 215 1.80 -21.98 -16.67
N ARG A 216 1.08 -23.04 -16.30
CA ARG A 216 0.10 -23.67 -17.18
C ARG A 216 -1.03 -22.71 -17.55
N LEU A 217 -1.61 -22.01 -16.58
CA LEU A 217 -2.65 -21.03 -16.82
C LEU A 217 -2.15 -19.84 -17.64
N TYR A 218 -0.93 -19.39 -17.39
CA TYR A 218 -0.29 -18.32 -18.17
C TYR A 218 -0.13 -18.71 -19.65
N ASN A 219 0.40 -19.91 -19.92
CA ASN A 219 0.56 -20.40 -21.28
C ASN A 219 -0.81 -20.62 -21.97
N ASP A 220 -1.81 -21.19 -21.26
CA ASP A 220 -3.17 -21.37 -21.78
C ASP A 220 -3.80 -20.02 -22.18
N PHE A 221 -3.56 -18.98 -21.41
CA PHE A 221 -4.03 -17.63 -21.73
C PHE A 221 -3.50 -17.11 -23.06
N TRP A 222 -2.18 -17.23 -23.30
CA TRP A 222 -1.56 -16.71 -24.50
C TRP A 222 -1.72 -17.62 -25.71
N ASP A 223 -1.70 -18.95 -25.54
CA ASP A 223 -1.69 -19.90 -26.64
C ASP A 223 -3.09 -20.28 -27.11
N ARG A 224 -4.09 -20.22 -26.21
CA ARG A 224 -5.46 -20.63 -26.52
C ARG A 224 -6.48 -19.52 -26.37
N PHE A 225 -6.50 -18.83 -25.22
CA PHE A 225 -7.56 -17.88 -24.90
C PHE A 225 -7.48 -16.61 -25.77
N ILE A 226 -6.32 -15.96 -25.86
CA ILE A 226 -6.16 -14.76 -26.69
C ILE A 226 -6.40 -15.02 -28.18
N PRO A 227 -5.86 -16.09 -28.80
CA PRO A 227 -6.16 -16.41 -30.19
C PRO A 227 -7.65 -16.73 -30.45
N ALA A 228 -8.34 -17.36 -29.48
CA ALA A 228 -9.79 -17.63 -29.60
C ALA A 228 -10.60 -16.32 -29.59
N LEU A 229 -10.27 -15.37 -28.71
CA LEU A 229 -10.90 -14.05 -28.65
C LEU A 229 -10.73 -13.22 -29.94
N LYS A 230 -9.65 -13.40 -30.67
CA LYS A 230 -9.39 -12.68 -31.94
C LYS A 230 -10.11 -13.28 -33.14
N ARG A 231 -10.70 -14.48 -33.00
CA ARG A 231 -11.40 -15.19 -34.08
C ARG A 231 -12.93 -15.07 -34.01
N GLY A 232 -13.47 -14.64 -32.88
CA GLY A 232 -14.89 -14.34 -32.69
C GLY A 232 -15.17 -12.84 -32.71
#